data_5039fc2ccaea56abe8088111ebdd5a97
#
_entry.id   5039fc2ccaea56abe8088111ebdd5a97
#
_cell.length_a   1.000
_cell.length_b   1.000
_cell.length_c   1.000
_cell.angle_alpha   90.00
_cell.angle_beta   90.00
_cell.angle_gamma   90.00
#
_symmetry.space_group_name_H-M   'P 1'
#
loop_
_entity.id
_entity.type
_entity.pdbx_description
1 polymer ?
#
loop_
_entity_poly.entity_id
_entity_poly.type
_entity_poly.pdbx_seq_one_letter_code
_entity_poly.pdbx_strand_id
1 'polypeptide(L)'
;MLVAVTAIGAFYAYKDRNKNTLVNYYFGSKKMSPIPVGLSLSVTFISSITVLGYPAHAYMMGTVVAWFGVASTIQVFIACVYYIPLYHRLQLSSVYELLELRFHRTVRLFASCLICLHSITHMGFTMYLTALALTAVTPMSMVLSVLVTAAICTLYTTIGGMKAVVWTDTLQSVIMLAGSIAVFIKVAILLGGTDKIWEAVERGQRNTIWDFNSDPTLAHTFWTIVGGEFSWTNAGCCNQAFVQRYQSCETVRDARIASIVSAIPMSLLLIIATMNGCAMYAYYEGCDPMTQGKLKKVDQTVPYLVMEIFYDVPGMAGLFVSAAYSGMLSTVSSGINSVSNLILEDYLVTCFPNWSDKTKLNVSKLLGIILGTLVTCMVFITEALGATIIKMAVTVAGAVSGPLIGVYTLALFFPWINGLGAICGMAFGFIFTLWITIGGMMYPNPEKLRMLPLSADNCTLYTSNFTLGRTDGFTTYSFAQTHPTTVFMEDLNSDRPYLADTLYAVSYLYLGAIGLASTMLIGLLVSFITGFQRAKDCDPRFFVPFVDNKCLPFKVRNFFRFGVPELLDEKKPPVEFTEKTSEELNGFLAKTPEIRNSAEKPDGLDVTTV
;
A
#
# COMPACT_ATOMS: atom_id res chain seq x y z
N MET A 1 6.28 -10.79 21.59
CA MET A 1 5.87 -9.64 20.81
C MET A 1 4.38 -9.31 20.95
N LEU A 2 3.45 -10.23 20.66
CA LEU A 2 1.99 -10.00 20.75
C LEU A 2 1.55 -9.47 22.12
N VAL A 3 2.08 -10.04 23.22
CA VAL A 3 1.81 -9.58 24.59
C VAL A 3 2.27 -8.14 24.81
N ALA A 4 3.46 -7.78 24.32
CA ALA A 4 3.99 -6.41 24.44
C ALA A 4 3.13 -5.39 23.70
N VAL A 5 2.73 -5.70 22.45
CA VAL A 5 1.86 -4.84 21.63
C VAL A 5 0.48 -4.66 22.31
N THR A 6 -0.12 -5.75 22.81
CA THR A 6 -1.39 -5.69 23.53
C THR A 6 -1.27 -4.88 24.83
N ALA A 7 -0.17 -5.02 25.57
CA ALA A 7 0.09 -4.25 26.78
C ALA A 7 0.21 -2.75 26.51
N ILE A 8 0.93 -2.36 25.44
CA ILE A 8 1.03 -0.96 24.98
C ILE A 8 -0.36 -0.43 24.61
N GLY A 9 -1.14 -1.22 23.86
CA GLY A 9 -2.52 -0.86 23.49
C GLY A 9 -3.40 -0.61 24.72
N ALA A 10 -3.38 -1.53 25.67
CA ALA A 10 -4.14 -1.43 26.92
C ALA A 10 -3.68 -0.24 27.79
N PHE A 11 -2.37 0.02 27.86
CA PHE A 11 -1.81 1.16 28.58
C PHE A 11 -2.32 2.51 28.03
N TYR A 12 -2.28 2.71 26.71
CA TYR A 12 -2.77 3.95 26.12
C TYR A 12 -4.31 4.05 26.18
N ALA A 13 -5.02 2.97 26.04
CA ALA A 13 -6.47 2.92 26.26
C ALA A 13 -6.85 3.38 27.69
N TYR A 14 -6.11 2.90 28.69
CA TYR A 14 -6.31 3.32 30.08
C TYR A 14 -5.90 4.78 30.33
N LYS A 15 -4.74 5.21 29.80
CA LYS A 15 -4.20 6.57 29.96
C LYS A 15 -5.10 7.63 29.33
N ASP A 16 -5.68 7.34 28.17
CA ASP A 16 -6.52 8.28 27.42
C ASP A 16 -8.03 8.09 27.63
N ARG A 17 -8.44 7.25 28.60
CA ARG A 17 -9.86 6.93 28.89
C ARG A 17 -10.75 8.15 29.14
N ASN A 18 -10.17 9.25 29.61
CA ASN A 18 -10.89 10.51 29.88
C ASN A 18 -10.83 11.51 28.71
N LYS A 19 -10.11 11.18 27.61
CA LYS A 19 -9.93 12.04 26.45
C LYS A 19 -10.67 11.47 25.23
N ASN A 20 -11.99 11.31 25.36
CA ASN A 20 -12.84 10.66 24.36
C ASN A 20 -13.19 11.60 23.19
N THR A 21 -12.20 12.15 22.49
CA THR A 21 -12.38 12.98 21.30
C THR A 21 -11.85 12.26 20.05
N LEU A 22 -12.48 12.49 18.90
CA LEU A 22 -12.00 11.95 17.61
C LEU A 22 -10.57 12.39 17.28
N VAL A 23 -10.22 13.64 17.57
CA VAL A 23 -8.88 14.18 17.36
C VAL A 23 -7.82 13.42 18.19
N ASN A 24 -8.14 13.05 19.44
CA ASN A 24 -7.23 12.22 20.24
C ASN A 24 -7.14 10.80 19.68
N TYR A 25 -8.24 10.22 19.25
CA TYR A 25 -8.30 8.85 18.75
C TYR A 25 -7.59 8.68 17.42
N TYR A 26 -7.85 9.56 16.42
CA TYR A 26 -7.30 9.44 15.08
C TYR A 26 -6.00 10.21 14.84
N PHE A 27 -5.71 11.27 15.59
CA PHE A 27 -4.54 12.16 15.37
C PHE A 27 -3.64 12.30 16.61
N GLY A 28 -3.84 11.50 17.66
CA GLY A 28 -2.99 11.50 18.84
C GLY A 28 -2.90 12.85 19.56
N SER A 29 -3.94 13.69 19.48
CA SER A 29 -4.02 15.07 19.98
C SER A 29 -3.10 16.06 19.24
N LYS A 30 -2.56 15.72 18.08
CA LYS A 30 -1.66 16.55 17.23
C LYS A 30 -0.43 17.10 17.99
N LYS A 31 0.12 16.32 18.92
CA LYS A 31 1.30 16.67 19.75
C LYS A 31 2.29 15.52 19.89
N MET A 32 2.40 14.69 18.84
CA MET A 32 3.30 13.55 18.83
C MET A 32 4.74 13.98 18.50
N SER A 33 5.71 13.33 19.14
CA SER A 33 7.14 13.53 18.84
C SER A 33 7.48 13.01 17.43
N PRO A 34 8.36 13.70 16.67
CA PRO A 34 8.72 13.33 15.31
C PRO A 34 9.43 11.97 15.18
N ILE A 35 10.23 11.56 16.17
CA ILE A 35 10.99 10.30 16.10
C ILE A 35 10.06 9.06 16.13
N PRO A 36 9.19 8.86 17.13
CA PRO A 36 8.24 7.75 17.11
C PRO A 36 7.31 7.78 15.89
N VAL A 37 6.86 8.96 15.47
CA VAL A 37 6.02 9.10 14.26
C VAL A 37 6.81 8.70 13.02
N GLY A 38 8.08 9.04 12.90
CA GLY A 38 8.94 8.64 11.79
C GLY A 38 9.15 7.13 11.73
N LEU A 39 9.45 6.49 12.87
CA LEU A 39 9.56 5.04 12.95
C LEU A 39 8.23 4.34 12.63
N SER A 40 7.10 4.90 13.08
CA SER A 40 5.77 4.41 12.74
C SER A 40 5.48 4.55 11.24
N LEU A 41 5.83 5.69 10.61
CA LEU A 41 5.69 5.88 9.16
C LEU A 41 6.45 4.81 8.37
N SER A 42 7.69 4.47 8.77
CA SER A 42 8.50 3.48 8.06
C SER A 42 7.81 2.11 8.01
N VAL A 43 7.28 1.62 9.14
CA VAL A 43 6.64 0.29 9.20
C VAL A 43 5.15 0.31 8.80
N THR A 44 4.54 1.47 8.67
CA THR A 44 3.21 1.58 8.05
C THR A 44 3.27 1.23 6.57
N PHE A 45 4.36 1.58 5.93
CA PHE A 45 4.62 1.28 4.53
C PHE A 45 5.21 -0.12 4.34
N ILE A 46 6.17 -0.48 5.19
CA ILE A 46 6.84 -1.77 5.17
C ILE A 46 5.98 -2.80 5.91
N SER A 47 5.53 -3.81 5.17
CA SER A 47 4.68 -4.88 5.67
C SER A 47 5.42 -6.22 5.75
N SER A 48 4.70 -7.29 6.10
CA SER A 48 5.22 -8.65 5.97
C SER A 48 5.60 -9.01 4.53
N ILE A 49 5.02 -8.35 3.53
CA ILE A 49 5.42 -8.51 2.11
C ILE A 49 6.89 -8.09 1.93
N THR A 50 7.34 -7.07 2.65
CA THR A 50 8.75 -6.65 2.59
C THR A 50 9.68 -7.67 3.26
N VAL A 51 9.29 -8.22 4.40
CA VAL A 51 10.14 -9.16 5.16
C VAL A 51 10.18 -10.54 4.52
N LEU A 52 9.10 -10.99 3.90
CA LEU A 52 8.95 -12.33 3.34
C LEU A 52 8.95 -12.34 1.81
N GLY A 53 8.21 -11.44 1.18
CA GLY A 53 8.01 -11.42 -0.26
C GLY A 53 9.21 -10.83 -1.02
N TYR A 54 9.79 -9.72 -0.56
CA TYR A 54 10.93 -9.10 -1.26
C TYR A 54 12.19 -9.97 -1.27
N PRO A 55 12.59 -10.68 -0.19
CA PRO A 55 13.68 -11.64 -0.29
C PRO A 55 13.39 -12.78 -1.26
N ALA A 56 12.18 -13.34 -1.23
CA ALA A 56 11.76 -14.36 -2.19
C ALA A 56 11.80 -13.84 -3.65
N HIS A 57 11.43 -12.56 -3.83
CA HIS A 57 11.50 -11.89 -5.13
C HIS A 57 12.93 -11.65 -5.60
N ALA A 58 13.82 -11.18 -4.71
CA ALA A 58 15.24 -11.00 -5.01
C ALA A 58 15.95 -12.33 -5.28
N TYR A 59 15.54 -13.42 -4.62
CA TYR A 59 15.97 -14.78 -4.92
C TYR A 59 15.72 -15.18 -6.38
N MET A 60 14.56 -14.78 -6.92
CA MET A 60 14.15 -15.09 -8.30
C MET A 60 14.69 -14.11 -9.33
N MET A 61 14.83 -12.81 -8.99
CA MET A 61 15.08 -11.70 -9.93
C MET A 61 16.45 -11.04 -9.76
N GLY A 62 17.15 -11.33 -8.66
CA GLY A 62 18.46 -10.74 -8.36
C GLY A 62 18.40 -9.36 -7.71
N THR A 63 19.52 -8.66 -7.76
CA THR A 63 19.79 -7.43 -7.00
C THR A 63 19.05 -6.19 -7.48
N VAL A 64 18.43 -6.20 -8.67
CA VAL A 64 17.66 -5.08 -9.24
C VAL A 64 16.54 -4.62 -8.28
N VAL A 65 16.03 -5.51 -7.45
CA VAL A 65 15.00 -5.24 -6.43
C VAL A 65 15.44 -4.16 -5.41
N ALA A 66 16.74 -3.95 -5.22
CA ALA A 66 17.26 -2.90 -4.33
C ALA A 66 16.84 -1.47 -4.73
N TRP A 67 16.52 -1.23 -6.01
CA TRP A 67 16.05 0.08 -6.49
C TRP A 67 14.74 0.54 -5.84
N PHE A 68 13.94 -0.37 -5.28
CA PHE A 68 12.78 0.02 -4.47
C PHE A 68 13.15 0.87 -3.25
N GLY A 69 14.36 0.69 -2.68
CA GLY A 69 14.87 1.53 -1.60
C GLY A 69 15.11 2.97 -2.04
N VAL A 70 15.59 3.18 -3.28
CA VAL A 70 15.78 4.51 -3.87
C VAL A 70 14.43 5.15 -4.19
N ALA A 71 13.53 4.40 -4.79
CA ALA A 71 12.18 4.86 -5.10
C ALA A 71 11.45 5.36 -3.84
N SER A 72 11.55 4.64 -2.73
CA SER A 72 10.96 5.06 -1.45
C SER A 72 11.54 6.36 -0.89
N THR A 73 12.82 6.64 -1.14
CA THR A 73 13.46 7.90 -0.74
C THR A 73 12.96 9.09 -1.56
N ILE A 74 12.73 8.90 -2.87
CA ILE A 74 12.12 9.92 -3.75
C ILE A 74 10.73 10.30 -3.23
N GLN A 75 9.93 9.32 -2.84
CA GLN A 75 8.60 9.55 -2.26
C GLN A 75 8.65 10.43 -1.00
N VAL A 76 9.60 10.19 -0.08
CA VAL A 76 9.78 11.02 1.12
C VAL A 76 10.09 12.46 0.76
N PHE A 77 10.95 12.69 -0.24
CA PHE A 77 11.25 14.02 -0.72
C PHE A 77 10.01 14.75 -1.26
N ILE A 78 9.22 14.08 -2.10
CA ILE A 78 7.96 14.61 -2.65
C ILE A 78 6.99 14.97 -1.51
N ALA A 79 6.81 14.08 -0.53
CA ALA A 79 5.97 14.34 0.63
C ALA A 79 6.42 15.57 1.43
N CYS A 80 7.72 15.69 1.72
CA CYS A 80 8.28 16.82 2.48
C CYS A 80 8.11 18.18 1.80
N VAL A 81 8.27 18.21 0.46
CA VAL A 81 8.24 19.48 -0.29
C VAL A 81 6.82 19.93 -0.55
N TYR A 82 5.94 19.02 -0.99
CA TYR A 82 4.62 19.37 -1.53
C TYR A 82 3.46 19.08 -0.59
N TYR A 83 3.37 17.85 -0.06
CA TYR A 83 2.15 17.38 0.59
C TYR A 83 2.07 17.69 2.08
N ILE A 84 3.15 17.52 2.84
CA ILE A 84 3.15 17.80 4.29
C ILE A 84 2.78 19.26 4.59
N PRO A 85 3.36 20.28 3.93
CA PRO A 85 2.96 21.67 4.15
C PRO A 85 1.49 21.94 3.79
N LEU A 86 1.00 21.29 2.73
CA LEU A 86 -0.39 21.40 2.29
C LEU A 86 -1.36 20.90 3.36
N TYR A 87 -1.16 19.66 3.85
CA TYR A 87 -2.05 19.06 4.85
C TYR A 87 -2.02 19.79 6.19
N HIS A 88 -0.87 20.29 6.61
CA HIS A 88 -0.78 21.12 7.81
C HIS A 88 -1.48 22.48 7.66
N ARG A 89 -1.47 23.05 6.45
CA ARG A 89 -2.19 24.28 6.16
C ARG A 89 -3.71 24.09 6.18
N LEU A 90 -4.19 22.98 5.61
CA LEU A 90 -5.62 22.71 5.45
C LEU A 90 -6.26 22.03 6.66
N GLN A 91 -5.48 21.33 7.51
CA GLN A 91 -5.96 20.65 8.73
C GLN A 91 -7.16 19.70 8.51
N LEU A 92 -7.19 18.99 7.39
CA LEU A 92 -8.29 18.13 6.98
C LEU A 92 -8.47 16.89 7.86
N SER A 93 -9.71 16.45 8.09
CA SER A 93 -10.02 15.19 8.80
C SER A 93 -9.83 13.96 7.90
N SER A 94 -10.21 14.08 6.63
CA SER A 94 -9.97 13.10 5.58
C SER A 94 -9.05 13.70 4.51
N VAL A 95 -8.08 12.92 4.03
CA VAL A 95 -7.21 13.36 2.94
C VAL A 95 -8.01 13.68 1.68
N TYR A 96 -9.12 12.95 1.44
CA TYR A 96 -9.97 13.12 0.25
C TYR A 96 -10.92 14.33 0.33
N GLU A 97 -11.07 14.94 1.50
CA GLU A 97 -11.79 16.22 1.67
C GLU A 97 -11.18 17.31 0.77
N LEU A 98 -9.88 17.28 0.52
CA LEU A 98 -9.22 18.17 -0.46
C LEU A 98 -9.88 18.11 -1.85
N LEU A 99 -10.26 16.91 -2.29
CA LEU A 99 -10.90 16.72 -3.61
C LEU A 99 -12.32 17.28 -3.66
N GLU A 100 -13.05 17.27 -2.54
CA GLU A 100 -14.34 17.92 -2.43
C GLU A 100 -14.20 19.44 -2.45
N LEU A 101 -13.28 19.98 -1.65
CA LEU A 101 -13.00 21.43 -1.61
C LEU A 101 -12.52 21.98 -2.96
N ARG A 102 -11.81 21.17 -3.73
CA ARG A 102 -11.26 21.57 -5.04
C ARG A 102 -12.23 21.35 -6.20
N PHE A 103 -13.00 20.29 -6.16
CA PHE A 103 -13.91 19.87 -7.22
C PHE A 103 -15.35 19.77 -6.70
N HIS A 104 -15.76 18.55 -6.28
CA HIS A 104 -17.05 18.32 -5.64
C HIS A 104 -17.07 16.95 -4.92
N ARG A 105 -18.11 16.72 -4.13
CA ARG A 105 -18.29 15.57 -3.27
C ARG A 105 -18.16 14.21 -3.98
N THR A 106 -18.65 14.08 -5.21
CA THR A 106 -18.58 12.80 -5.95
C THR A 106 -17.14 12.35 -6.18
N VAL A 107 -16.21 13.30 -6.46
CA VAL A 107 -14.78 13.00 -6.63
C VAL A 107 -14.18 12.47 -5.32
N ARG A 108 -14.52 13.10 -4.17
CA ARG A 108 -14.12 12.65 -2.84
C ARG A 108 -14.58 11.22 -2.57
N LEU A 109 -15.87 10.95 -2.75
CA LEU A 109 -16.47 9.64 -2.44
C LEU A 109 -15.90 8.53 -3.32
N PHE A 110 -15.70 8.79 -4.61
CA PHE A 110 -15.13 7.80 -5.52
C PHE A 110 -13.66 7.50 -5.18
N ALA A 111 -12.84 8.53 -4.92
CA ALA A 111 -11.45 8.35 -4.50
C ALA A 111 -11.33 7.59 -3.16
N SER A 112 -12.16 7.96 -2.19
CA SER A 112 -12.23 7.30 -0.88
C SER A 112 -12.67 5.82 -1.00
N CYS A 113 -13.62 5.50 -1.88
CA CYS A 113 -14.03 4.13 -2.16
C CYS A 113 -12.88 3.29 -2.73
N LEU A 114 -12.16 3.81 -3.72
CA LEU A 114 -11.03 3.11 -4.34
C LEU A 114 -9.93 2.78 -3.34
N ILE A 115 -9.55 3.73 -2.48
CA ILE A 115 -8.50 3.49 -1.49
C ILE A 115 -8.95 2.57 -0.36
N CYS A 116 -10.21 2.61 0.06
CA CYS A 116 -10.75 1.68 1.03
C CYS A 116 -10.67 0.24 0.53
N LEU A 117 -11.08 0.01 -0.74
CA LEU A 117 -10.99 -1.29 -1.39
C LEU A 117 -9.53 -1.78 -1.48
N HIS A 118 -8.63 -0.92 -1.96
CA HIS A 118 -7.20 -1.21 -2.01
C HIS A 118 -6.63 -1.55 -0.63
N SER A 119 -6.95 -0.77 0.40
CA SER A 119 -6.43 -0.96 1.76
C SER A 119 -6.88 -2.28 2.37
N ILE A 120 -8.17 -2.65 2.21
CA ILE A 120 -8.71 -3.93 2.70
C ILE A 120 -8.01 -5.11 2.00
N THR A 121 -7.83 -5.04 0.68
CA THR A 121 -7.14 -6.07 -0.10
C THR A 121 -5.67 -6.20 0.33
N HIS A 122 -4.96 -5.08 0.49
CA HIS A 122 -3.56 -5.06 0.92
C HIS A 122 -3.38 -5.64 2.32
N MET A 123 -4.26 -5.30 3.27
CA MET A 123 -4.26 -5.88 4.61
C MET A 123 -4.48 -7.41 4.57
N GLY A 124 -5.37 -7.90 3.69
CA GLY A 124 -5.59 -9.33 3.47
C GLY A 124 -4.34 -10.05 2.98
N PHE A 125 -3.62 -9.48 2.01
CA PHE A 125 -2.37 -10.04 1.50
C PHE A 125 -1.30 -10.14 2.57
N THR A 126 -1.10 -9.09 3.37
CA THR A 126 -0.09 -9.08 4.44
C THR A 126 -0.41 -10.07 5.54
N MET A 127 -1.69 -10.20 5.91
CA MET A 127 -2.13 -11.16 6.94
C MET A 127 -1.99 -12.61 6.44
N TYR A 128 -2.34 -12.89 5.18
CA TYR A 128 -2.15 -14.21 4.57
C TYR A 128 -0.69 -14.65 4.60
N LEU A 129 0.22 -13.80 4.12
CA LEU A 129 1.64 -14.12 4.04
C LEU A 129 2.24 -14.39 5.42
N THR A 130 1.82 -13.63 6.43
CA THR A 130 2.27 -13.83 7.81
C THR A 130 1.72 -15.12 8.42
N ALA A 131 0.45 -15.44 8.16
CA ALA A 131 -0.14 -16.69 8.60
C ALA A 131 0.55 -17.90 7.95
N LEU A 132 0.91 -17.79 6.65
CA LEU A 132 1.70 -18.80 5.95
C LEU A 132 3.08 -19.02 6.59
N ALA A 133 3.76 -17.94 7.01
CA ALA A 133 5.02 -18.04 7.72
C ALA A 133 4.87 -18.70 9.10
N LEU A 134 3.78 -18.44 9.82
CA LEU A 134 3.53 -19.07 11.12
C LEU A 134 3.25 -20.57 10.98
N THR A 135 2.49 -20.99 9.98
CA THR A 135 2.20 -22.40 9.73
C THR A 135 3.46 -23.19 9.33
N ALA A 136 4.46 -22.52 8.75
CA ALA A 136 5.74 -23.15 8.44
C ALA A 136 6.61 -23.42 9.69
N VAL A 137 6.42 -22.61 10.75
CA VAL A 137 7.26 -22.65 11.98
C VAL A 137 6.54 -23.33 13.15
N THR A 138 5.20 -23.44 13.10
CA THR A 138 4.40 -24.02 14.17
C THR A 138 3.42 -25.07 13.64
N PRO A 139 2.96 -26.01 14.47
CA PRO A 139 1.95 -27.00 14.07
C PRO A 139 0.52 -26.43 13.98
N MET A 140 0.36 -25.11 13.94
CA MET A 140 -0.95 -24.47 13.85
C MET A 140 -1.54 -24.58 12.44
N SER A 141 -2.85 -24.81 12.35
CA SER A 141 -3.53 -24.71 11.05
C SER A 141 -3.60 -23.27 10.58
N MET A 142 -3.68 -23.07 9.25
CA MET A 142 -3.82 -21.76 8.62
C MET A 142 -5.00 -20.97 9.19
N VAL A 143 -6.16 -21.61 9.31
CA VAL A 143 -7.39 -21.00 9.84
C VAL A 143 -7.20 -20.48 11.27
N LEU A 144 -6.61 -21.30 12.16
CA LEU A 144 -6.37 -20.90 13.55
C LEU A 144 -5.38 -19.75 13.63
N SER A 145 -4.30 -19.79 12.83
CA SER A 145 -3.30 -18.72 12.73
C SER A 145 -3.94 -17.39 12.33
N VAL A 146 -4.78 -17.40 11.30
CA VAL A 146 -5.50 -16.20 10.80
C VAL A 146 -6.46 -15.67 11.87
N LEU A 147 -7.30 -16.51 12.46
CA LEU A 147 -8.31 -16.09 13.44
C LEU A 147 -7.69 -15.49 14.71
N VAL A 148 -6.66 -16.12 15.26
CA VAL A 148 -5.96 -15.61 16.45
C VAL A 148 -5.30 -14.28 16.17
N THR A 149 -4.61 -14.17 15.03
CA THR A 149 -3.94 -12.94 14.62
C THR A 149 -4.92 -11.80 14.38
N ALA A 150 -6.00 -12.07 13.65
CA ALA A 150 -7.06 -11.09 13.37
C ALA A 150 -7.73 -10.58 14.65
N ALA A 151 -8.06 -11.49 15.58
CA ALA A 151 -8.68 -11.13 16.86
C ALA A 151 -7.77 -10.20 17.67
N ILE A 152 -6.49 -10.54 17.84
CA ILE A 152 -5.53 -9.72 18.59
C ILE A 152 -5.33 -8.36 17.93
N CYS A 153 -5.13 -8.33 16.60
CA CYS A 153 -4.89 -7.10 15.86
C CYS A 153 -6.10 -6.15 15.95
N THR A 154 -7.29 -6.66 15.68
CA THR A 154 -8.53 -5.88 15.74
C THR A 154 -8.78 -5.33 17.14
N LEU A 155 -8.56 -6.15 18.17
CA LEU A 155 -8.80 -5.76 19.57
C LEU A 155 -7.91 -4.58 19.99
N TYR A 156 -6.58 -4.71 19.85
CA TYR A 156 -5.69 -3.64 20.34
C TYR A 156 -5.80 -2.36 19.50
N THR A 157 -6.07 -2.47 18.20
CA THR A 157 -6.25 -1.32 17.31
C THR A 157 -7.51 -0.54 17.67
N THR A 158 -8.63 -1.25 17.84
CA THR A 158 -9.94 -0.63 18.14
C THR A 158 -9.94 0.07 19.50
N ILE A 159 -9.19 -0.45 20.48
CA ILE A 159 -9.16 0.11 21.84
C ILE A 159 -8.11 1.23 21.96
N GLY A 160 -6.94 1.07 21.34
CA GLY A 160 -5.76 1.88 21.60
C GLY A 160 -5.67 3.22 20.86
N GLY A 161 -6.27 3.35 19.67
CA GLY A 161 -6.18 4.55 18.82
C GLY A 161 -4.75 4.88 18.35
N MET A 162 -4.57 6.07 17.75
CA MET A 162 -3.32 6.48 17.07
C MET A 162 -2.07 6.44 17.98
N LYS A 163 -2.19 6.86 19.25
CA LYS A 163 -1.01 6.85 20.15
C LYS A 163 -0.48 5.45 20.41
N ALA A 164 -1.39 4.50 20.63
CA ALA A 164 -1.01 3.10 20.79
C ALA A 164 -0.34 2.58 19.52
N VAL A 165 -0.94 2.84 18.34
CA VAL A 165 -0.40 2.43 17.04
C VAL A 165 1.01 2.98 16.83
N VAL A 166 1.27 4.26 17.04
CA VAL A 166 2.61 4.85 16.85
C VAL A 166 3.67 4.23 17.76
N TRP A 167 3.35 3.94 19.02
CA TRP A 167 4.32 3.34 19.94
C TRP A 167 4.52 1.83 19.70
N THR A 168 3.47 1.11 19.31
CA THR A 168 3.62 -0.29 18.89
C THR A 168 4.45 -0.40 17.62
N ASP A 169 4.23 0.48 16.65
CA ASP A 169 4.99 0.55 15.41
C ASP A 169 6.47 0.86 15.67
N THR A 170 6.77 1.73 16.63
CA THR A 170 8.15 2.05 17.04
C THR A 170 8.88 0.78 17.52
N LEU A 171 8.25 -0.03 18.37
CA LEU A 171 8.80 -1.33 18.80
C LEU A 171 8.94 -2.29 17.61
N GLN A 172 7.94 -2.34 16.76
CA GLN A 172 7.88 -3.24 15.60
C GLN A 172 8.96 -2.92 14.57
N SER A 173 9.31 -1.65 14.36
CA SER A 173 10.39 -1.25 13.44
C SER A 173 11.75 -1.82 13.87
N VAL A 174 12.03 -1.81 15.16
CA VAL A 174 13.27 -2.38 15.71
C VAL A 174 13.30 -3.90 15.55
N ILE A 175 12.17 -4.58 15.83
CA ILE A 175 12.07 -6.05 15.70
C ILE A 175 12.23 -6.47 14.23
N MET A 176 11.63 -5.73 13.29
CA MET A 176 11.74 -6.02 11.85
C MET A 176 13.20 -5.92 11.37
N LEU A 177 13.90 -4.85 11.75
CA LEU A 177 15.31 -4.68 11.42
C LEU A 177 16.15 -5.79 12.03
N ALA A 178 15.99 -6.07 13.32
CA ALA A 178 16.77 -7.09 14.02
C ALA A 178 16.58 -8.49 13.41
N GLY A 179 15.33 -8.89 13.13
CA GLY A 179 15.02 -10.18 12.53
C GLY A 179 15.58 -10.34 11.11
N SER A 180 15.45 -9.28 10.28
CA SER A 180 15.97 -9.30 8.90
C SER A 180 17.51 -9.33 8.86
N ILE A 181 18.18 -8.57 9.70
CA ILE A 181 19.65 -8.54 9.82
C ILE A 181 20.17 -9.90 10.33
N ALA A 182 19.49 -10.50 11.30
CA ALA A 182 19.89 -11.78 11.86
C ALA A 182 19.94 -12.91 10.82
N VAL A 183 18.98 -12.95 9.87
CA VAL A 183 18.98 -13.91 8.77
C VAL A 183 20.22 -13.75 7.90
N PHE A 184 20.52 -12.52 7.47
CA PHE A 184 21.69 -12.23 6.65
C PHE A 184 23.01 -12.65 7.33
N ILE A 185 23.17 -12.25 8.59
CA ILE A 185 24.39 -12.59 9.38
C ILE A 185 24.53 -14.10 9.52
N LYS A 186 23.45 -14.83 9.82
CA LYS A 186 23.53 -16.30 10.01
C LYS A 186 23.94 -17.00 8.72
N VAL A 187 23.36 -16.61 7.58
CA VAL A 187 23.75 -17.18 6.27
C VAL A 187 25.20 -16.85 5.95
N ALA A 188 25.65 -15.60 6.18
CA ALA A 188 27.05 -15.23 5.97
C ALA A 188 28.02 -16.05 6.82
N ILE A 189 27.66 -16.33 8.08
CA ILE A 189 28.48 -17.22 8.96
C ILE A 189 28.52 -18.65 8.42
N LEU A 190 27.37 -19.20 7.98
CA LEU A 190 27.28 -20.57 7.47
C LEU A 190 28.07 -20.77 6.18
N LEU A 191 28.12 -19.75 5.31
CA LEU A 191 28.86 -19.79 4.05
C LEU A 191 30.35 -19.42 4.21
N GLY A 192 30.76 -18.92 5.40
CA GLY A 192 32.15 -18.55 5.68
C GLY A 192 32.53 -17.12 5.27
N GLY A 193 31.54 -16.25 5.02
CA GLY A 193 31.74 -14.83 4.73
C GLY A 193 30.77 -14.24 3.72
N THR A 194 30.69 -12.92 3.70
CA THR A 194 29.87 -12.17 2.71
C THR A 194 30.41 -12.32 1.29
N ASP A 195 31.73 -12.52 1.15
CA ASP A 195 32.39 -12.69 -0.15
C ASP A 195 31.84 -13.92 -0.89
N LYS A 196 31.57 -15.00 -0.14
CA LYS A 196 31.00 -16.24 -0.71
C LYS A 196 29.57 -16.05 -1.20
N ILE A 197 28.79 -15.21 -0.50
CA ILE A 197 27.46 -14.81 -0.98
C ILE A 197 27.58 -14.11 -2.31
N TRP A 198 28.51 -13.16 -2.42
CA TRP A 198 28.66 -12.36 -3.62
C TRP A 198 29.21 -13.16 -4.81
N GLU A 199 30.18 -14.05 -4.57
CA GLU A 199 30.67 -15.00 -5.58
C GLU A 199 29.52 -15.86 -6.14
N ALA A 200 28.62 -16.36 -5.28
CA ALA A 200 27.47 -17.16 -5.71
C ALA A 200 26.47 -16.31 -6.53
N VAL A 201 26.20 -15.07 -6.09
CA VAL A 201 25.35 -14.11 -6.80
C VAL A 201 25.86 -13.84 -8.22
N GLU A 202 27.17 -13.69 -8.38
CA GLU A 202 27.79 -13.49 -9.71
C GLU A 202 27.73 -14.74 -10.57
N ARG A 203 28.07 -15.91 -10.03
CA ARG A 203 27.95 -17.19 -10.76
C ARG A 203 26.52 -17.45 -11.23
N GLY A 204 25.54 -17.11 -10.39
CA GLY A 204 24.12 -17.24 -10.72
C GLY A 204 23.54 -16.13 -11.57
N GLN A 205 24.36 -15.19 -12.06
CA GLN A 205 23.92 -14.03 -12.85
C GLN A 205 22.86 -13.18 -12.16
N ARG A 206 22.85 -13.12 -10.82
CA ARG A 206 21.89 -12.38 -10.02
C ARG A 206 22.33 -10.96 -9.68
N ASN A 207 23.52 -10.54 -10.13
CA ASN A 207 23.96 -9.16 -10.05
C ASN A 207 23.31 -8.32 -11.17
N THR A 208 22.02 -8.08 -11.04
CA THR A 208 21.16 -7.40 -12.03
C THR A 208 20.93 -5.92 -11.71
N ILE A 209 21.64 -5.35 -10.72
CA ILE A 209 21.39 -3.99 -10.21
C ILE A 209 21.53 -2.92 -11.30
N TRP A 210 22.41 -3.12 -12.27
CA TRP A 210 22.67 -2.17 -13.38
C TRP A 210 21.90 -2.50 -14.66
N ASP A 211 20.73 -3.12 -14.53
CA ASP A 211 19.87 -3.38 -15.68
C ASP A 211 19.09 -2.11 -16.06
N PHE A 212 19.62 -1.35 -17.02
CA PHE A 212 19.02 -0.15 -17.59
C PHE A 212 18.24 -0.42 -18.88
N ASN A 213 17.79 -1.65 -19.12
CA ASN A 213 16.96 -1.95 -20.27
C ASN A 213 15.67 -1.13 -20.23
N SER A 214 15.35 -0.42 -21.31
CA SER A 214 14.21 0.49 -21.42
C SER A 214 12.94 -0.18 -21.94
N ASP A 215 12.94 -1.49 -22.21
CA ASP A 215 11.74 -2.22 -22.64
C ASP A 215 10.66 -2.17 -21.55
N PRO A 216 9.50 -1.53 -21.78
CA PRO A 216 8.47 -1.36 -20.77
C PRO A 216 7.74 -2.67 -20.42
N THR A 217 7.96 -3.74 -21.20
CA THR A 217 7.34 -5.04 -20.98
C THR A 217 8.13 -5.90 -19.98
N LEU A 218 9.42 -5.58 -19.75
CA LEU A 218 10.23 -6.30 -18.78
C LEU A 218 9.79 -5.98 -17.35
N ALA A 219 9.57 -7.02 -16.55
CA ALA A 219 9.00 -6.85 -15.22
C ALA A 219 9.91 -6.02 -14.29
N HIS A 220 11.23 -6.23 -14.36
CA HIS A 220 12.18 -5.65 -13.42
C HIS A 220 13.41 -5.11 -14.15
N THR A 221 13.48 -3.79 -14.25
CA THR A 221 14.65 -3.01 -14.69
C THR A 221 14.73 -1.77 -13.80
N PHE A 222 15.82 -1.03 -13.86
CA PHE A 222 15.90 0.28 -13.22
C PHE A 222 14.69 1.18 -13.58
N TRP A 223 14.36 1.26 -14.86
CA TRP A 223 13.30 2.15 -15.35
C TRP A 223 11.91 1.70 -14.90
N THR A 224 11.64 0.39 -14.89
CA THR A 224 10.33 -0.11 -14.44
C THR A 224 10.12 0.09 -12.94
N ILE A 225 11.17 -0.06 -12.12
CA ILE A 225 11.09 0.15 -10.67
C ILE A 225 10.98 1.64 -10.35
N VAL A 226 11.89 2.47 -10.88
CA VAL A 226 11.88 3.91 -10.61
C VAL A 226 10.70 4.60 -11.30
N GLY A 227 10.32 4.16 -12.52
CA GLY A 227 9.11 4.63 -13.21
C GLY A 227 7.82 4.18 -12.52
N GLY A 228 7.85 3.09 -11.77
CA GLY A 228 6.74 2.63 -10.91
C GLY A 228 6.55 3.44 -9.63
N GLU A 229 7.45 4.40 -9.35
CA GLU A 229 7.46 5.27 -8.17
C GLU A 229 6.12 5.95 -7.89
N PHE A 230 5.31 6.21 -8.92
CA PHE A 230 3.99 6.83 -8.75
C PHE A 230 3.05 6.03 -7.83
N SER A 231 3.21 4.71 -7.75
CA SER A 231 2.45 3.89 -6.80
C SER A 231 2.86 4.18 -5.35
N TRP A 232 4.16 4.36 -5.12
CA TRP A 232 4.72 4.67 -3.79
C TRP A 232 4.42 6.10 -3.37
N THR A 233 4.47 7.04 -4.30
CA THR A 233 4.09 8.44 -4.05
C THR A 233 2.64 8.54 -3.58
N ASN A 234 1.72 7.76 -4.16
CA ASN A 234 0.35 7.69 -3.66
C ASN A 234 0.29 7.16 -2.22
N ALA A 235 1.03 6.09 -1.90
CA ALA A 235 1.02 5.55 -0.55
C ALA A 235 1.45 6.58 0.51
N GLY A 236 2.52 7.36 0.25
CA GLY A 236 3.02 8.35 1.20
C GLY A 236 2.32 9.72 1.15
N CYS A 237 1.73 10.10 0.02
CA CYS A 237 1.21 11.45 -0.20
C CYS A 237 -0.32 11.52 -0.19
N CYS A 238 -1.01 10.49 -0.64
CA CYS A 238 -2.47 10.49 -0.83
C CYS A 238 -3.18 9.41 0.01
N ASN A 239 -2.47 8.71 0.89
CA ASN A 239 -3.03 7.68 1.76
C ASN A 239 -3.30 8.24 3.16
N GLN A 240 -4.52 8.03 3.65
CA GLN A 240 -4.97 8.51 4.96
C GLN A 240 -4.06 8.05 6.11
N ALA A 241 -3.55 6.81 6.09
CA ALA A 241 -2.70 6.29 7.15
C ALA A 241 -1.41 7.08 7.34
N PHE A 242 -0.82 7.60 6.25
CA PHE A 242 0.36 8.46 6.29
C PHE A 242 0.01 9.89 6.70
N VAL A 243 -1.05 10.44 6.08
CA VAL A 243 -1.47 11.83 6.34
C VAL A 243 -1.89 12.04 7.79
N GLN A 244 -2.58 11.07 8.41
CA GLN A 244 -2.89 11.11 9.84
C GLN A 244 -1.63 11.22 10.72
N ARG A 245 -0.53 10.53 10.34
CA ARG A 245 0.74 10.60 11.07
C ARG A 245 1.43 11.94 10.86
N TYR A 246 1.45 12.49 9.64
CA TYR A 246 1.97 13.83 9.42
C TYR A 246 1.21 14.87 10.26
N GLN A 247 -0.11 14.79 10.29
CA GLN A 247 -0.97 15.68 11.07
C GLN A 247 -0.96 15.41 12.58
N SER A 248 -0.42 14.27 13.03
CA SER A 248 -0.23 14.00 14.47
C SER A 248 0.92 14.81 15.07
N CYS A 249 1.85 15.31 14.26
CA CYS A 249 2.90 16.24 14.67
C CYS A 249 2.35 17.65 14.87
N GLU A 250 2.96 18.42 15.79
CA GLU A 250 2.49 19.78 16.12
C GLU A 250 2.81 20.78 15.00
N THR A 251 3.98 20.67 14.40
CA THR A 251 4.46 21.62 13.37
C THR A 251 4.79 20.94 12.05
N VAL A 252 4.76 21.73 10.97
CA VAL A 252 5.24 21.29 9.63
C VAL A 252 6.68 20.78 9.70
N ARG A 253 7.53 21.44 10.54
CA ARG A 253 8.92 21.05 10.73
C ARG A 253 9.01 19.65 11.34
N ASP A 254 8.24 19.37 12.38
CA ASP A 254 8.22 18.07 13.04
C ASP A 254 7.72 16.96 12.11
N ALA A 255 6.68 17.24 11.33
CA ALA A 255 6.17 16.30 10.33
C ALA A 255 7.20 16.00 9.22
N ARG A 256 7.97 17.01 8.77
CA ARG A 256 9.08 16.80 7.82
C ARG A 256 10.20 15.98 8.44
N ILE A 257 10.57 16.26 9.69
CA ILE A 257 11.57 15.47 10.42
C ILE A 257 11.09 14.02 10.54
N ALA A 258 9.84 13.79 10.92
CA ALA A 258 9.26 12.45 10.98
C ALA A 258 9.35 11.73 9.63
N SER A 259 9.01 12.41 8.53
CA SER A 259 9.10 11.84 7.19
C SER A 259 10.55 11.48 6.81
N ILE A 260 11.53 12.35 7.11
CA ILE A 260 12.95 12.08 6.84
C ILE A 260 13.46 10.92 7.73
N VAL A 261 13.08 10.88 9.01
CA VAL A 261 13.42 9.78 9.91
C VAL A 261 12.86 8.45 9.39
N SER A 262 11.70 8.45 8.75
CA SER A 262 11.11 7.22 8.19
C SER A 262 11.88 6.67 6.99
N ALA A 263 12.57 7.51 6.21
CA ALA A 263 13.30 7.09 5.02
C ALA A 263 14.42 6.11 5.35
N ILE A 264 15.11 6.30 6.47
CA ILE A 264 16.28 5.49 6.86
C ILE A 264 15.91 4.02 7.10
N PRO A 265 15.01 3.66 8.05
CA PRO A 265 14.67 2.26 8.27
C PRO A 265 13.89 1.66 7.08
N MET A 266 13.13 2.47 6.33
CA MET A 266 12.41 2.02 5.16
C MET A 266 13.36 1.57 4.05
N SER A 267 14.31 2.41 3.65
CA SER A 267 15.30 2.07 2.62
C SER A 267 16.23 0.94 3.08
N LEU A 268 16.65 0.96 4.34
CA LEU A 268 17.51 -0.06 4.91
C LEU A 268 16.84 -1.44 4.91
N LEU A 269 15.56 -1.54 5.28
CA LEU A 269 14.82 -2.80 5.25
C LEU A 269 14.65 -3.35 3.83
N LEU A 270 14.42 -2.51 2.83
CA LEU A 270 14.34 -2.93 1.43
C LEU A 270 15.69 -3.45 0.90
N ILE A 271 16.78 -2.79 1.26
CA ILE A 271 18.13 -3.23 0.91
C ILE A 271 18.45 -4.57 1.60
N ILE A 272 18.21 -4.69 2.91
CA ILE A 272 18.42 -5.93 3.66
C ILE A 272 17.54 -7.05 3.12
N ALA A 273 16.30 -6.78 2.73
CA ALA A 273 15.42 -7.77 2.11
C ALA A 273 16.02 -8.30 0.79
N THR A 274 16.59 -7.42 -0.05
CA THR A 274 17.31 -7.82 -1.27
C THR A 274 18.55 -8.64 -0.94
N MET A 275 19.35 -8.22 0.04
CA MET A 275 20.53 -8.97 0.50
C MET A 275 20.18 -10.35 1.06
N ASN A 276 19.05 -10.46 1.78
CA ASN A 276 18.54 -11.76 2.25
C ASN A 276 18.15 -12.68 1.09
N GLY A 277 17.57 -12.14 0.00
CA GLY A 277 17.28 -12.91 -1.21
C GLY A 277 18.55 -13.42 -1.90
N CYS A 278 19.57 -12.59 -1.99
CA CYS A 278 20.89 -12.98 -2.49
C CYS A 278 21.57 -14.04 -1.61
N ALA A 279 21.52 -13.85 -0.30
CA ALA A 279 22.04 -14.82 0.68
C ALA A 279 21.31 -16.16 0.59
N MET A 280 19.98 -16.13 0.43
CA MET A 280 19.16 -17.33 0.24
C MET A 280 19.56 -18.08 -1.04
N TYR A 281 19.81 -17.33 -2.13
CA TYR A 281 20.32 -17.94 -3.36
C TYR A 281 21.68 -18.62 -3.16
N ALA A 282 22.62 -17.93 -2.51
CA ALA A 282 23.94 -18.48 -2.24
C ALA A 282 23.88 -19.74 -1.35
N TYR A 283 22.93 -19.79 -0.41
CA TYR A 283 22.70 -20.95 0.45
C TYR A 283 22.12 -22.15 -0.31
N TYR A 284 21.21 -21.90 -1.25
CA TYR A 284 20.56 -22.94 -2.05
C TYR A 284 21.16 -23.12 -3.45
N GLU A 285 22.37 -22.60 -3.69
CA GLU A 285 23.04 -22.71 -5.00
C GLU A 285 23.16 -24.17 -5.45
N GLY A 286 22.52 -24.52 -6.57
CA GLY A 286 22.50 -25.87 -7.10
C GLY A 286 21.58 -26.87 -6.37
N CYS A 287 20.83 -26.43 -5.33
CA CYS A 287 19.91 -27.28 -4.59
C CYS A 287 18.64 -26.51 -4.17
N ASP A 288 17.92 -25.98 -5.14
CA ASP A 288 16.72 -25.18 -4.92
C ASP A 288 15.54 -26.02 -4.37
N PRO A 289 14.94 -25.63 -3.23
CA PRO A 289 13.86 -26.38 -2.60
C PRO A 289 12.54 -26.37 -3.39
N MET A 290 12.33 -25.37 -4.27
CA MET A 290 11.19 -25.32 -5.17
C MET A 290 11.33 -26.36 -6.29
N THR A 291 12.49 -26.39 -6.95
CA THR A 291 12.82 -27.37 -8.00
C THR A 291 12.82 -28.80 -7.46
N GLN A 292 13.18 -29.01 -6.18
CA GLN A 292 13.06 -30.29 -5.49
C GLN A 292 11.62 -30.71 -5.18
N GLY A 293 10.63 -29.83 -5.34
CA GLY A 293 9.24 -30.09 -4.94
C GLY A 293 8.99 -30.07 -3.42
N LYS A 294 9.95 -29.64 -2.59
CA LYS A 294 9.76 -29.47 -1.14
C LYS A 294 8.81 -28.32 -0.81
N LEU A 295 8.77 -27.30 -1.65
CA LEU A 295 7.92 -26.12 -1.53
C LEU A 295 6.98 -26.03 -2.73
N LYS A 296 5.75 -25.58 -2.45
CA LYS A 296 4.71 -25.40 -3.49
C LYS A 296 4.59 -23.96 -3.97
N LYS A 297 5.01 -22.98 -3.16
CA LYS A 297 4.89 -21.55 -3.43
C LYS A 297 6.20 -20.84 -3.10
N VAL A 298 6.58 -19.88 -3.91
CA VAL A 298 7.80 -19.06 -3.71
C VAL A 298 7.76 -18.34 -2.36
N ASP A 299 6.59 -17.90 -1.92
CA ASP A 299 6.39 -17.19 -0.64
C ASP A 299 6.74 -18.06 0.60
N GLN A 300 6.88 -19.38 0.44
CA GLN A 300 7.31 -20.31 1.51
C GLN A 300 8.83 -20.41 1.66
N THR A 301 9.60 -19.90 0.69
CA THR A 301 11.06 -20.10 0.65
C THR A 301 11.77 -19.45 1.81
N VAL A 302 11.37 -18.22 2.19
CA VAL A 302 12.01 -17.49 3.29
C VAL A 302 11.74 -18.14 4.67
N PRO A 303 10.48 -18.47 5.04
CA PRO A 303 10.22 -19.23 6.26
C PRO A 303 10.94 -20.57 6.32
N TYR A 304 11.04 -21.27 5.19
CA TYR A 304 11.76 -22.54 5.09
C TYR A 304 13.26 -22.37 5.37
N LEU A 305 13.91 -21.39 4.71
CA LEU A 305 15.30 -21.03 4.99
C LEU A 305 15.53 -20.77 6.48
N VAL A 306 14.66 -19.95 7.09
CA VAL A 306 14.81 -19.55 8.50
C VAL A 306 14.76 -20.75 9.44
N MET A 307 13.88 -21.72 9.18
CA MET A 307 13.81 -22.94 9.96
C MET A 307 15.08 -23.79 9.83
N GLU A 308 15.66 -23.81 8.64
CA GLU A 308 16.85 -24.59 8.35
C GLU A 308 18.11 -23.96 8.98
N ILE A 309 18.33 -22.65 8.78
CA ILE A 309 19.56 -21.97 9.25
C ILE A 309 19.58 -21.72 10.76
N PHE A 310 18.44 -21.62 11.43
CA PHE A 310 18.36 -21.39 12.88
C PHE A 310 18.01 -22.63 13.70
N TYR A 311 18.09 -23.82 13.12
CA TYR A 311 17.82 -25.06 13.82
C TYR A 311 18.66 -25.22 15.10
N ASP A 312 19.92 -24.79 15.07
CA ASP A 312 20.89 -24.87 16.15
C ASP A 312 20.81 -23.71 17.17
N VAL A 313 20.02 -22.66 16.90
CA VAL A 313 19.95 -21.45 17.75
C VAL A 313 18.52 -21.22 18.25
N PRO A 314 18.19 -21.68 19.47
CA PRO A 314 16.85 -21.54 20.01
C PRO A 314 16.39 -20.08 20.07
N GLY A 315 15.15 -19.82 19.63
CA GLY A 315 14.51 -18.52 19.67
C GLY A 315 14.74 -17.63 18.45
N MET A 316 15.75 -17.87 17.61
CA MET A 316 16.03 -17.03 16.44
C MET A 316 14.99 -17.16 15.33
N ALA A 317 14.47 -18.35 15.08
CA ALA A 317 13.33 -18.53 14.18
C ALA A 317 12.10 -17.75 14.69
N GLY A 318 11.87 -17.73 16.00
CA GLY A 318 10.83 -16.94 16.65
C GLY A 318 11.03 -15.43 16.50
N LEU A 319 12.28 -14.94 16.55
CA LEU A 319 12.60 -13.52 16.28
C LEU A 319 12.22 -13.12 14.86
N PHE A 320 12.56 -13.95 13.86
CA PHE A 320 12.21 -13.69 12.47
C PHE A 320 10.70 -13.71 12.24
N VAL A 321 9.99 -14.72 12.80
CA VAL A 321 8.52 -14.74 12.74
C VAL A 321 7.93 -13.49 13.40
N SER A 322 8.51 -13.04 14.53
CA SER A 322 8.10 -11.79 15.17
C SER A 322 8.35 -10.56 14.28
N ALA A 323 9.39 -10.56 13.45
CA ALA A 323 9.64 -9.51 12.47
C ALA A 323 8.55 -9.49 11.38
N ALA A 324 8.19 -10.66 10.81
CA ALA A 324 7.09 -10.76 9.85
C ALA A 324 5.74 -10.33 10.45
N TYR A 325 5.45 -10.75 11.67
CA TYR A 325 4.27 -10.32 12.44
C TYR A 325 4.27 -8.83 12.72
N SER A 326 5.43 -8.23 13.00
CA SER A 326 5.55 -6.79 13.22
C SER A 326 5.10 -6.00 11.98
N GLY A 327 5.56 -6.40 10.80
CA GLY A 327 5.16 -5.77 9.55
C GLY A 327 3.66 -5.90 9.26
N MET A 328 3.07 -7.07 9.51
CA MET A 328 1.64 -7.29 9.32
C MET A 328 0.82 -6.48 10.33
N LEU A 329 1.14 -6.55 11.63
CA LEU A 329 0.38 -5.87 12.68
C LEU A 329 0.37 -4.36 12.48
N SER A 330 1.51 -3.74 12.12
CA SER A 330 1.59 -2.31 11.81
C SER A 330 0.71 -1.95 10.62
N THR A 331 0.79 -2.72 9.53
CA THR A 331 0.00 -2.47 8.32
C THR A 331 -1.50 -2.61 8.58
N VAL A 332 -1.93 -3.68 9.24
CA VAL A 332 -3.36 -3.94 9.51
C VAL A 332 -3.93 -2.95 10.51
N SER A 333 -3.20 -2.62 11.60
CA SER A 333 -3.68 -1.64 12.58
C SER A 333 -3.81 -0.24 12.00
N SER A 334 -2.83 0.17 11.20
CA SER A 334 -2.85 1.46 10.51
C SER A 334 -3.95 1.53 9.46
N GLY A 335 -4.14 0.44 8.71
CA GLY A 335 -5.19 0.30 7.71
C GLY A 335 -6.59 0.35 8.34
N ILE A 336 -6.86 -0.44 9.37
CA ILE A 336 -8.15 -0.40 10.09
C ILE A 336 -8.43 1.01 10.62
N ASN A 337 -7.45 1.65 11.26
CA ASN A 337 -7.62 2.99 11.83
C ASN A 337 -7.89 4.04 10.74
N SER A 338 -7.17 4.00 9.63
CA SER A 338 -7.33 4.97 8.52
C SER A 338 -8.62 4.75 7.74
N VAL A 339 -8.95 3.50 7.40
CA VAL A 339 -10.18 3.19 6.65
C VAL A 339 -11.43 3.46 7.50
N SER A 340 -11.39 3.16 8.81
CA SER A 340 -12.50 3.51 9.70
C SER A 340 -12.73 5.03 9.78
N ASN A 341 -11.64 5.83 9.79
CA ASN A 341 -11.75 7.29 9.73
C ASN A 341 -12.36 7.76 8.40
N LEU A 342 -11.91 7.21 7.27
CA LEU A 342 -12.45 7.56 5.95
C LEU A 342 -13.94 7.22 5.84
N ILE A 343 -14.35 6.03 6.26
CA ILE A 343 -15.76 5.63 6.22
C ILE A 343 -16.59 6.54 7.14
N LEU A 344 -16.08 6.86 8.34
CA LEU A 344 -16.77 7.77 9.24
C LEU A 344 -16.93 9.17 8.64
N GLU A 345 -15.83 9.81 8.23
CA GLU A 345 -15.81 11.22 7.80
C GLU A 345 -16.40 11.44 6.41
N ASP A 346 -16.13 10.54 5.46
CA ASP A 346 -16.54 10.75 4.07
C ASP A 346 -17.99 10.30 3.81
N TYR A 347 -18.48 9.28 4.53
CA TYR A 347 -19.80 8.70 4.28
C TYR A 347 -20.78 8.93 5.43
N LEU A 348 -20.42 8.54 6.67
CA LEU A 348 -21.39 8.49 7.78
C LEU A 348 -21.67 9.86 8.37
N VAL A 349 -20.67 10.68 8.64
CA VAL A 349 -20.84 12.04 9.20
C VAL A 349 -21.66 12.91 8.28
N THR A 350 -21.53 12.71 6.98
CA THR A 350 -22.33 13.45 5.98
C THR A 350 -23.80 13.00 5.96
N CYS A 351 -24.06 11.70 6.19
CA CYS A 351 -25.44 11.19 6.29
C CYS A 351 -26.08 11.53 7.67
N PHE A 352 -25.26 11.62 8.72
CA PHE A 352 -25.69 11.80 10.10
C PHE A 352 -24.93 12.95 10.78
N PRO A 353 -25.09 14.21 10.36
CA PRO A 353 -24.28 15.33 10.85
C PRO A 353 -24.47 15.61 12.34
N ASN A 354 -25.63 15.26 12.90
CA ASN A 354 -26.02 15.56 14.29
C ASN A 354 -25.46 14.55 15.33
N TRP A 355 -24.63 13.59 14.94
CA TRP A 355 -24.03 12.64 15.88
C TRP A 355 -23.11 13.33 16.87
N SER A 356 -23.25 12.99 18.16
CA SER A 356 -22.31 13.43 19.18
C SER A 356 -20.92 12.79 18.95
N ASP A 357 -19.85 13.42 19.44
CA ASP A 357 -18.48 12.89 19.36
C ASP A 357 -18.36 11.51 20.00
N LYS A 358 -19.11 11.26 21.08
CA LYS A 358 -19.17 9.94 21.72
C LYS A 358 -19.79 8.89 20.80
N THR A 359 -20.85 9.23 20.07
CA THR A 359 -21.48 8.35 19.08
C THR A 359 -20.51 8.05 17.93
N LYS A 360 -19.89 9.09 17.37
CA LYS A 360 -18.88 8.96 16.31
C LYS A 360 -17.73 8.04 16.72
N LEU A 361 -17.24 8.19 17.97
CA LEU A 361 -16.17 7.34 18.51
C LEU A 361 -16.61 5.87 18.66
N ASN A 362 -17.82 5.61 19.12
CA ASN A 362 -18.34 4.25 19.24
C ASN A 362 -18.55 3.60 17.86
N VAL A 363 -19.04 4.36 16.89
CA VAL A 363 -19.17 3.92 15.50
C VAL A 363 -17.80 3.62 14.89
N SER A 364 -16.78 4.44 15.16
CA SER A 364 -15.40 4.18 14.72
C SER A 364 -14.88 2.84 15.25
N LYS A 365 -15.13 2.53 16.51
CA LYS A 365 -14.75 1.24 17.11
C LYS A 365 -15.50 0.07 16.48
N LEU A 366 -16.80 0.23 16.22
CA LEU A 366 -17.59 -0.78 15.52
C LEU A 366 -17.08 -1.02 14.09
N LEU A 367 -16.76 0.06 13.35
CA LEU A 367 -16.14 -0.02 12.03
C LEU A 367 -14.80 -0.78 12.08
N GLY A 368 -13.99 -0.56 13.11
CA GLY A 368 -12.75 -1.31 13.31
C GLY A 368 -12.97 -2.83 13.41
N ILE A 369 -14.00 -3.26 14.12
CA ILE A 369 -14.38 -4.69 14.23
C ILE A 369 -14.87 -5.23 12.88
N ILE A 370 -15.74 -4.50 12.19
CA ILE A 370 -16.25 -4.88 10.86
C ILE A 370 -15.11 -5.02 9.87
N LEU A 371 -14.19 -4.04 9.83
CA LEU A 371 -13.03 -4.05 8.94
C LEU A 371 -12.09 -5.21 9.27
N GLY A 372 -11.82 -5.50 10.53
CA GLY A 372 -11.03 -6.66 10.93
C GLY A 372 -11.64 -7.98 10.43
N THR A 373 -12.97 -8.11 10.47
CA THR A 373 -13.68 -9.27 9.90
C THR A 373 -13.55 -9.32 8.38
N LEU A 374 -13.73 -8.19 7.68
CA LEU A 374 -13.57 -8.12 6.21
C LEU A 374 -12.15 -8.48 5.78
N VAL A 375 -11.13 -8.00 6.48
CA VAL A 375 -9.72 -8.36 6.23
C VAL A 375 -9.51 -9.86 6.42
N THR A 376 -10.11 -10.45 7.44
CA THR A 376 -10.04 -11.90 7.68
C THR A 376 -10.66 -12.69 6.51
N CYS A 377 -11.80 -12.26 5.99
CA CYS A 377 -12.40 -12.87 4.79
C CYS A 377 -11.49 -12.74 3.56
N MET A 378 -10.82 -11.58 3.38
CA MET A 378 -9.88 -11.37 2.29
C MET A 378 -8.68 -12.33 2.33
N VAL A 379 -8.25 -12.79 3.52
CA VAL A 379 -7.18 -13.79 3.63
C VAL A 379 -7.56 -15.08 2.92
N PHE A 380 -8.77 -15.58 3.13
CA PHE A 380 -9.24 -16.83 2.50
C PHE A 380 -9.44 -16.67 0.99
N ILE A 381 -9.88 -15.50 0.53
CA ILE A 381 -9.93 -15.19 -0.91
C ILE A 381 -8.53 -15.20 -1.50
N THR A 382 -7.55 -14.60 -0.82
CA THR A 382 -6.15 -14.56 -1.27
C THR A 382 -5.54 -15.97 -1.37
N GLU A 383 -5.84 -16.83 -0.40
CA GLU A 383 -5.41 -18.24 -0.42
C GLU A 383 -5.93 -18.99 -1.64
N ALA A 384 -7.20 -18.77 -2.00
CA ALA A 384 -7.85 -19.41 -3.13
C ALA A 384 -7.28 -18.96 -4.50
N LEU A 385 -6.77 -17.73 -4.61
CA LEU A 385 -6.22 -17.19 -5.87
C LEU A 385 -4.89 -17.80 -6.30
N GLY A 386 -4.09 -18.33 -5.37
CA GLY A 386 -2.91 -19.16 -5.68
C GLY A 386 -1.71 -18.47 -6.33
N ALA A 387 -1.78 -17.15 -6.62
CA ALA A 387 -0.71 -16.41 -7.27
C ALA A 387 0.36 -15.91 -6.27
N THR A 388 1.52 -15.48 -6.77
CA THR A 388 2.58 -14.87 -5.95
C THR A 388 2.09 -13.56 -5.33
N ILE A 389 2.14 -13.45 -4.01
CA ILE A 389 1.53 -12.35 -3.25
C ILE A 389 2.12 -10.99 -3.59
N ILE A 390 3.45 -10.90 -3.75
CA ILE A 390 4.09 -9.62 -4.09
C ILE A 390 3.60 -9.09 -5.45
N LYS A 391 3.47 -9.96 -6.46
CA LYS A 391 2.96 -9.57 -7.78
C LYS A 391 1.52 -9.07 -7.67
N MET A 392 0.66 -9.77 -6.94
CA MET A 392 -0.73 -9.36 -6.73
C MET A 392 -0.82 -8.02 -5.99
N ALA A 393 -0.05 -7.86 -4.90
CA ALA A 393 -0.06 -6.65 -4.10
C ALA A 393 0.36 -5.42 -4.91
N VAL A 394 1.47 -5.51 -5.66
CA VAL A 394 1.96 -4.40 -6.49
C VAL A 394 1.04 -4.12 -7.67
N THR A 395 0.46 -5.15 -8.28
CA THR A 395 -0.50 -4.99 -9.39
C THR A 395 -1.76 -4.24 -8.94
N VAL A 396 -2.39 -4.65 -7.84
CA VAL A 396 -3.57 -3.97 -7.27
C VAL A 396 -3.21 -2.55 -6.82
N ALA A 397 -2.06 -2.38 -6.17
CA ALA A 397 -1.56 -1.06 -5.79
C ALA A 397 -1.42 -0.14 -7.00
N GLY A 398 -0.78 -0.60 -8.08
CA GLY A 398 -0.60 0.19 -9.31
C GLY A 398 -1.91 0.60 -9.96
N ALA A 399 -2.88 -0.33 -10.06
CA ALA A 399 -4.18 -0.08 -10.69
C ALA A 399 -5.00 1.00 -9.95
N VAL A 400 -4.89 1.10 -8.62
CA VAL A 400 -5.62 2.09 -7.82
C VAL A 400 -4.81 3.37 -7.62
N SER A 401 -3.50 3.24 -7.36
CA SER A 401 -2.64 4.39 -7.01
C SER A 401 -2.46 5.38 -8.15
N GLY A 402 -2.33 4.89 -9.39
CA GLY A 402 -2.14 5.75 -10.56
C GLY A 402 -3.28 6.75 -10.75
N PRO A 403 -4.54 6.32 -10.86
CA PRO A 403 -5.68 7.21 -10.98
C PRO A 403 -5.84 8.16 -9.79
N LEU A 404 -5.57 7.70 -8.57
CA LEU A 404 -5.63 8.55 -7.38
C LEU A 404 -4.58 9.66 -7.41
N ILE A 405 -3.31 9.34 -7.66
CA ILE A 405 -2.28 10.39 -7.75
C ILE A 405 -2.52 11.28 -8.98
N GLY A 406 -3.13 10.74 -10.05
CA GLY A 406 -3.56 11.49 -11.21
C GLY A 406 -4.56 12.60 -10.86
N VAL A 407 -5.62 12.28 -10.13
CA VAL A 407 -6.62 13.28 -9.70
C VAL A 407 -6.05 14.26 -8.69
N TYR A 408 -5.14 13.84 -7.79
CA TYR A 408 -4.41 14.75 -6.91
C TYR A 408 -3.50 15.71 -7.69
N THR A 409 -2.80 15.21 -8.70
CA THR A 409 -1.96 16.04 -9.58
C THR A 409 -2.82 17.07 -10.32
N LEU A 410 -3.97 16.68 -10.86
CA LEU A 410 -4.93 17.61 -11.47
C LEU A 410 -5.43 18.65 -10.45
N ALA A 411 -5.74 18.24 -9.23
CA ALA A 411 -6.21 19.13 -8.18
C ALA A 411 -5.18 20.19 -7.78
N LEU A 412 -3.92 19.80 -7.63
CA LEU A 412 -2.86 20.60 -7.03
C LEU A 412 -2.09 21.48 -8.02
N PHE A 413 -1.99 21.05 -9.29
CA PHE A 413 -1.13 21.70 -10.28
C PHE A 413 -1.89 22.31 -11.46
N PHE A 414 -3.16 21.93 -11.69
CA PHE A 414 -3.92 22.34 -12.87
C PHE A 414 -5.19 23.12 -12.48
N PRO A 415 -5.11 24.46 -12.29
CA PRO A 415 -6.22 25.26 -11.81
C PRO A 415 -7.43 25.31 -12.74
N TRP A 416 -7.26 25.03 -14.02
CA TRP A 416 -8.32 25.06 -15.03
C TRP A 416 -9.17 23.79 -15.12
N ILE A 417 -8.80 22.73 -14.39
CA ILE A 417 -9.58 21.48 -14.38
C ILE A 417 -10.88 21.67 -13.60
N ASN A 418 -11.98 21.22 -14.19
CA ASN A 418 -13.28 21.19 -13.55
C ASN A 418 -13.60 19.83 -12.90
N GLY A 419 -14.65 19.77 -12.08
CA GLY A 419 -15.03 18.56 -11.34
C GLY A 419 -15.44 17.38 -12.24
N LEU A 420 -16.05 17.66 -13.41
CA LEU A 420 -16.42 16.61 -14.36
C LEU A 420 -15.19 15.98 -15.02
N GLY A 421 -14.21 16.81 -15.39
CA GLY A 421 -12.92 16.32 -15.90
C GLY A 421 -12.19 15.45 -14.87
N ALA A 422 -12.18 15.87 -13.60
CA ALA A 422 -11.55 15.12 -12.53
C ALA A 422 -12.18 13.73 -12.32
N ILE A 423 -13.51 13.62 -12.26
CA ILE A 423 -14.20 12.34 -12.04
C ILE A 423 -14.08 11.42 -13.25
N CYS A 424 -14.29 11.93 -14.47
CA CYS A 424 -14.17 11.15 -15.70
C CYS A 424 -12.73 10.66 -15.92
N GLY A 425 -11.74 11.54 -15.67
CA GLY A 425 -10.32 11.17 -15.74
C GLY A 425 -9.99 10.04 -14.78
N MET A 426 -10.36 10.17 -13.49
CA MET A 426 -10.10 9.15 -12.49
C MET A 426 -10.81 7.83 -12.78
N ALA A 427 -12.09 7.87 -13.17
CA ALA A 427 -12.86 6.69 -13.52
C ALA A 427 -12.28 5.95 -14.74
N PHE A 428 -11.94 6.70 -15.80
CA PHE A 428 -11.31 6.13 -16.99
C PHE A 428 -9.94 5.53 -16.64
N GLY A 429 -9.10 6.25 -15.91
CA GLY A 429 -7.78 5.77 -15.51
C GLY A 429 -7.86 4.46 -14.72
N PHE A 430 -8.81 4.36 -13.78
CA PHE A 430 -9.04 3.13 -13.01
C PHE A 430 -9.53 1.96 -13.90
N ILE A 431 -10.54 2.19 -14.74
CA ILE A 431 -11.06 1.15 -15.64
C ILE A 431 -9.99 0.70 -16.63
N PHE A 432 -9.21 1.62 -17.16
CA PHE A 432 -8.15 1.32 -18.14
C PHE A 432 -7.01 0.50 -17.51
N THR A 433 -6.53 0.88 -16.31
CA THR A 433 -5.51 0.10 -15.60
C THR A 433 -6.03 -1.26 -15.16
N LEU A 434 -7.29 -1.35 -14.73
CA LEU A 434 -7.94 -2.61 -14.39
C LEU A 434 -8.05 -3.54 -15.61
N TRP A 435 -8.41 -3.00 -16.78
CA TRP A 435 -8.48 -3.75 -18.03
C TRP A 435 -7.10 -4.31 -18.43
N ILE A 436 -6.04 -3.50 -18.38
CA ILE A 436 -4.66 -3.98 -18.62
C ILE A 436 -4.28 -5.07 -17.62
N THR A 437 -4.60 -4.87 -16.34
CA THR A 437 -4.34 -5.84 -15.27
C THR A 437 -4.99 -7.20 -15.55
N ILE A 438 -6.29 -7.20 -15.86
CA ILE A 438 -7.03 -8.42 -16.17
C ILE A 438 -6.47 -9.09 -17.42
N GLY A 439 -6.19 -8.31 -18.48
CA GLY A 439 -5.57 -8.82 -19.70
C GLY A 439 -4.21 -9.49 -19.44
N GLY A 440 -3.35 -8.87 -18.64
CA GLY A 440 -2.06 -9.46 -18.25
C GLY A 440 -2.17 -10.71 -17.36
N MET A 441 -3.27 -10.86 -16.62
CA MET A 441 -3.55 -12.09 -15.86
C MET A 441 -4.10 -13.22 -16.76
N MET A 442 -4.93 -12.88 -17.76
CA MET A 442 -5.50 -13.85 -18.71
C MET A 442 -4.45 -14.35 -19.72
N TYR A 443 -3.51 -13.49 -20.12
CA TYR A 443 -2.49 -13.79 -21.11
C TYR A 443 -1.07 -13.56 -20.54
N PRO A 444 -0.65 -14.36 -19.53
CA PRO A 444 0.67 -14.17 -18.91
C PRO A 444 1.79 -14.40 -19.93
N ASN A 445 2.84 -13.58 -19.83
CA ASN A 445 4.06 -13.76 -20.61
C ASN A 445 5.24 -14.10 -19.67
N PRO A 446 5.58 -15.38 -19.52
CA PRO A 446 6.64 -15.82 -18.59
C PRO A 446 8.02 -15.24 -18.91
N GLU A 447 8.35 -15.06 -20.20
CA GLU A 447 9.64 -14.52 -20.64
C GLU A 447 9.88 -13.10 -20.13
N LYS A 448 8.80 -12.29 -20.04
CA LYS A 448 8.88 -10.90 -19.58
C LYS A 448 9.06 -10.79 -18.06
N LEU A 449 8.80 -11.85 -17.30
CA LEU A 449 9.07 -11.89 -15.87
C LEU A 449 10.57 -11.96 -15.56
N ARG A 450 11.40 -12.44 -16.49
CA ARG A 450 12.86 -12.58 -16.34
C ARG A 450 13.28 -13.33 -15.09
N MET A 451 12.57 -14.40 -14.77
CA MET A 451 12.99 -15.29 -13.68
C MET A 451 14.34 -15.91 -14.01
N LEU A 452 15.29 -15.77 -13.10
CA LEU A 452 16.62 -16.34 -13.25
C LEU A 452 16.56 -17.86 -12.96
N PRO A 453 17.41 -18.68 -13.66
CA PRO A 453 17.34 -20.12 -13.55
C PRO A 453 17.69 -20.60 -12.12
N LEU A 454 17.03 -21.65 -11.69
CA LEU A 454 17.27 -22.37 -10.46
C LEU A 454 17.62 -23.81 -10.83
N SER A 455 18.52 -24.46 -10.06
CA SER A 455 18.95 -25.83 -10.29
C SER A 455 18.81 -26.67 -9.02
N ALA A 456 18.60 -27.97 -9.21
CA ALA A 456 18.59 -28.99 -8.17
C ALA A 456 19.70 -30.06 -8.38
N ASP A 457 20.68 -29.82 -9.26
CA ASP A 457 21.67 -30.80 -9.71
C ASP A 457 22.63 -31.23 -8.60
N ASN A 458 22.90 -30.37 -7.61
CA ASN A 458 23.84 -30.63 -6.50
C ASN A 458 23.17 -31.10 -5.21
N CYS A 459 21.88 -31.43 -5.23
CA CYS A 459 21.13 -31.76 -4.02
C CYS A 459 21.62 -33.04 -3.30
N THR A 460 22.30 -33.94 -3.97
CA THR A 460 22.83 -35.19 -3.39
C THR A 460 23.95 -34.97 -2.38
N LEU A 461 24.60 -33.80 -2.39
CA LEU A 461 25.69 -33.46 -1.46
C LEU A 461 25.20 -33.07 -0.06
N TYR A 462 23.95 -32.63 0.08
CA TYR A 462 23.40 -32.16 1.35
C TYR A 462 22.57 -33.19 2.12
N THR A 463 22.19 -34.31 1.52
CA THR A 463 21.35 -35.35 2.16
C THR A 463 22.08 -36.24 3.17
N SER A 464 23.42 -36.15 3.28
CA SER A 464 24.18 -37.06 4.13
C SER A 464 24.22 -36.70 5.63
N ASN A 465 23.78 -35.52 6.05
CA ASN A 465 23.90 -35.08 7.45
C ASN A 465 22.57 -34.74 8.16
N PHE A 466 21.42 -34.91 7.52
CA PHE A 466 20.14 -34.60 8.17
C PHE A 466 19.18 -35.80 8.12
N THR A 467 19.48 -36.83 8.91
CA THR A 467 18.47 -37.82 9.28
C THR A 467 17.66 -37.26 10.43
N LEU A 468 16.49 -36.73 10.13
CA LEU A 468 15.45 -36.48 11.12
C LEU A 468 15.02 -37.81 11.73
N GLY A 469 15.57 -38.12 12.89
CA GLY A 469 15.04 -39.16 13.77
C GLY A 469 13.69 -38.73 14.32
N ARG A 470 12.64 -38.94 13.55
CA ARG A 470 11.29 -39.02 14.08
C ARG A 470 10.49 -40.00 13.23
N THR A 471 10.49 -41.22 13.69
CA THR A 471 9.47 -42.21 13.38
C THR A 471 8.18 -41.74 14.01
N ASP A 472 7.22 -41.36 13.15
CA ASP A 472 5.80 -41.68 13.29
C ASP A 472 4.99 -40.95 12.20
N GLY A 473 4.50 -41.70 11.25
CA GLY A 473 3.24 -41.44 10.58
C GLY A 473 3.21 -40.45 9.40
N PHE A 474 4.22 -40.44 8.50
CA PHE A 474 4.01 -39.82 7.20
C PHE A 474 4.10 -40.88 6.10
N THR A 475 2.95 -41.11 5.45
CA THR A 475 2.86 -41.91 4.23
C THR A 475 3.75 -41.29 3.15
N THR A 476 4.79 -42.05 2.78
CA THR A 476 5.64 -41.80 1.62
C THR A 476 4.78 -41.86 0.36
N TYR A 477 4.38 -40.72 -0.18
CA TYR A 477 3.93 -40.65 -1.55
C TYR A 477 5.15 -40.59 -2.45
N SER A 478 5.46 -41.73 -3.09
CA SER A 478 6.40 -41.81 -4.21
C SER A 478 5.79 -41.06 -5.38
N PHE A 479 6.23 -39.84 -5.65
CA PHE A 479 5.90 -39.15 -6.87
C PHE A 479 6.90 -39.54 -7.95
N ALA A 480 6.40 -40.27 -8.95
CA ALA A 480 7.07 -40.47 -10.21
C ALA A 480 7.49 -39.12 -10.81
N GLN A 481 8.74 -39.04 -11.25
CA GLN A 481 9.27 -37.91 -12.03
C GLN A 481 8.39 -37.70 -13.28
N THR A 482 7.52 -36.75 -13.23
CA THR A 482 6.98 -36.12 -14.43
C THR A 482 7.45 -34.67 -14.41
N HIS A 483 8.33 -34.34 -15.35
CA HIS A 483 8.75 -32.97 -15.62
C HIS A 483 7.50 -32.12 -15.93
N PRO A 484 7.12 -31.12 -15.10
CA PRO A 484 5.94 -30.31 -15.39
C PRO A 484 6.23 -29.05 -16.20
N THR A 485 7.41 -28.93 -16.81
CA THR A 485 7.81 -27.65 -17.41
C THR A 485 7.69 -27.60 -18.93
N THR A 486 7.46 -28.71 -19.61
CA THR A 486 7.40 -28.72 -21.08
C THR A 486 5.99 -28.85 -21.68
N VAL A 487 4.99 -29.25 -20.92
CA VAL A 487 3.64 -29.52 -21.46
C VAL A 487 2.76 -28.27 -21.52
N PHE A 488 3.10 -27.16 -20.86
CA PHE A 488 2.28 -25.93 -20.85
C PHE A 488 2.70 -24.87 -21.86
N MET A 489 3.76 -25.06 -22.64
CA MET A 489 4.30 -24.02 -23.54
C MET A 489 3.84 -24.16 -25.00
N GLU A 490 3.46 -25.34 -25.47
CA GLU A 490 3.11 -25.53 -26.89
C GLU A 490 1.67 -25.18 -27.26
N ASP A 491 0.71 -25.28 -26.35
CA ASP A 491 -0.71 -25.00 -26.63
C ASP A 491 -1.14 -23.51 -26.43
N LEU A 492 -0.27 -22.67 -25.85
CA LEU A 492 -0.58 -21.25 -25.59
C LEU A 492 -0.31 -20.31 -26.77
N ASN A 493 0.32 -20.79 -27.84
CA ASN A 493 0.82 -19.92 -28.91
C ASN A 493 -0.08 -19.73 -30.14
N SER A 494 -1.15 -20.50 -30.30
CA SER A 494 -1.92 -20.44 -31.57
C SER A 494 -3.00 -19.35 -31.66
N ASP A 495 -3.49 -18.79 -30.53
CA ASP A 495 -4.60 -17.81 -30.51
C ASP A 495 -4.36 -16.60 -29.58
N ARG A 496 -3.10 -16.20 -29.34
CA ARG A 496 -2.83 -15.02 -28.50
C ARG A 496 -3.21 -13.73 -29.24
N PRO A 497 -4.05 -12.86 -28.66
CA PRO A 497 -4.37 -11.58 -29.27
C PRO A 497 -3.14 -10.67 -29.30
N TYR A 498 -3.04 -9.81 -30.32
CA TYR A 498 -1.94 -8.84 -30.48
C TYR A 498 -1.67 -8.00 -29.20
N LEU A 499 -2.72 -7.69 -28.44
CA LEU A 499 -2.63 -6.96 -27.18
C LEU A 499 -1.89 -7.75 -26.08
N ALA A 500 -1.85 -9.08 -26.15
CA ALA A 500 -1.17 -9.93 -25.16
C ALA A 500 0.34 -9.69 -25.09
N ASP A 501 0.95 -9.40 -26.25
CA ASP A 501 2.41 -9.19 -26.36
C ASP A 501 2.80 -7.70 -26.39
N THR A 502 1.82 -6.80 -26.37
CA THR A 502 2.01 -5.35 -26.36
C THR A 502 1.50 -4.73 -25.06
N LEU A 503 0.22 -4.33 -25.03
CA LEU A 503 -0.36 -3.58 -23.91
C LEU A 503 -0.48 -4.42 -22.61
N TYR A 504 -0.88 -5.69 -22.74
CA TYR A 504 -1.03 -6.58 -21.56
C TYR A 504 0.32 -7.12 -21.06
N ALA A 505 1.36 -7.09 -21.94
CA ALA A 505 2.72 -7.44 -21.55
C ALA A 505 3.45 -6.34 -20.78
N VAL A 506 2.90 -5.12 -20.70
CA VAL A 506 3.52 -4.02 -19.96
C VAL A 506 3.73 -4.42 -18.49
N SER A 507 4.91 -4.08 -17.96
CA SER A 507 5.28 -4.37 -16.58
C SER A 507 4.20 -3.85 -15.61
N TYR A 508 3.78 -4.70 -14.69
CA TYR A 508 2.83 -4.33 -13.64
C TYR A 508 3.30 -3.15 -12.77
N LEU A 509 4.60 -2.86 -12.76
CA LEU A 509 5.17 -1.69 -12.08
C LEU A 509 4.76 -0.37 -12.76
N TYR A 510 4.55 -0.36 -14.07
CA TYR A 510 4.11 0.83 -14.80
C TYR A 510 2.60 1.11 -14.70
N LEU A 511 1.80 0.24 -14.11
CA LEU A 511 0.34 0.47 -13.97
C LEU A 511 0.04 1.80 -13.25
N GLY A 512 0.84 2.16 -12.24
CA GLY A 512 0.71 3.46 -11.57
C GLY A 512 0.95 4.64 -12.51
N ALA A 513 2.00 4.60 -13.32
CA ALA A 513 2.33 5.64 -14.28
C ALA A 513 1.27 5.74 -15.40
N ILE A 514 0.79 4.59 -15.90
CA ILE A 514 -0.27 4.53 -16.91
C ILE A 514 -1.58 5.09 -16.35
N GLY A 515 -1.94 4.74 -15.14
CA GLY A 515 -3.13 5.26 -14.46
C GLY A 515 -3.06 6.77 -14.24
N LEU A 516 -1.91 7.30 -13.81
CA LEU A 516 -1.66 8.73 -13.72
C LEU A 516 -1.85 9.42 -15.08
N ALA A 517 -1.13 8.95 -16.11
CA ALA A 517 -1.13 9.57 -17.43
C ALA A 517 -2.51 9.56 -18.08
N SER A 518 -3.22 8.42 -18.02
CA SER A 518 -4.58 8.30 -18.55
C SER A 518 -5.59 9.17 -17.82
N THR A 519 -5.51 9.26 -16.48
CA THR A 519 -6.34 10.17 -15.66
C THR A 519 -6.12 11.62 -16.03
N MET A 520 -4.84 12.03 -16.17
CA MET A 520 -4.51 13.40 -16.56
C MET A 520 -4.99 13.73 -17.97
N LEU A 521 -4.74 12.84 -18.94
CA LEU A 521 -5.12 13.04 -20.33
C LEU A 521 -6.63 13.22 -20.49
N ILE A 522 -7.40 12.27 -19.95
CA ILE A 522 -8.87 12.32 -20.04
C ILE A 522 -9.44 13.46 -19.20
N GLY A 523 -8.89 13.73 -18.01
CA GLY A 523 -9.30 14.85 -17.17
C GLY A 523 -9.13 16.20 -17.86
N LEU A 524 -8.00 16.41 -18.54
CA LEU A 524 -7.74 17.60 -19.35
C LEU A 524 -8.68 17.66 -20.56
N LEU A 525 -8.85 16.58 -21.30
CA LEU A 525 -9.71 16.52 -22.47
C LEU A 525 -11.17 16.84 -22.12
N VAL A 526 -11.72 16.20 -21.09
CA VAL A 526 -13.10 16.43 -20.65
C VAL A 526 -13.27 17.86 -20.15
N SER A 527 -12.31 18.40 -19.39
CA SER A 527 -12.38 19.79 -18.94
C SER A 527 -12.29 20.78 -20.09
N PHE A 528 -11.55 20.46 -21.16
CA PHE A 528 -11.51 21.27 -22.38
C PHE A 528 -12.88 21.30 -23.08
N ILE A 529 -13.52 20.14 -23.23
CA ILE A 529 -14.84 20.01 -23.90
C ILE A 529 -15.95 20.66 -23.08
N THR A 530 -15.93 20.51 -21.75
CA THR A 530 -16.99 21.01 -20.86
C THR A 530 -16.77 22.44 -20.37
N GLY A 531 -15.67 23.06 -20.76
CA GLY A 531 -15.27 24.41 -20.37
C GLY A 531 -14.33 24.41 -19.16
N PHE A 532 -13.18 25.06 -19.31
CA PHE A 532 -12.18 25.21 -18.26
C PHE A 532 -12.68 26.07 -17.10
N GLN A 533 -12.35 25.70 -15.87
CA GLN A 533 -12.50 26.55 -14.70
C GLN A 533 -11.55 27.76 -14.80
N ARG A 534 -12.00 28.93 -14.38
CA ARG A 534 -11.13 30.12 -14.37
C ARG A 534 -10.14 30.02 -13.20
N ALA A 535 -8.85 30.18 -13.47
CA ALA A 535 -7.82 30.12 -12.43
C ALA A 535 -8.00 31.18 -11.33
N LYS A 536 -8.62 32.32 -11.64
CA LYS A 536 -8.92 33.40 -10.69
C LYS A 536 -9.96 33.02 -9.64
N ASP A 537 -10.83 32.06 -9.96
CA ASP A 537 -11.92 31.63 -9.07
C ASP A 537 -11.46 30.48 -8.14
N CYS A 538 -10.21 30.01 -8.31
CA CYS A 538 -9.64 28.96 -7.49
C CYS A 538 -9.07 29.51 -6.18
N ASP A 539 -9.37 28.86 -5.06
CA ASP A 539 -8.77 29.20 -3.77
C ASP A 539 -7.27 28.83 -3.76
N PRO A 540 -6.38 29.83 -3.57
CA PRO A 540 -4.94 29.60 -3.59
C PRO A 540 -4.44 28.63 -2.49
N ARG A 541 -5.23 28.38 -1.45
CA ARG A 541 -4.86 27.44 -0.37
C ARG A 541 -4.76 25.99 -0.81
N PHE A 542 -5.44 25.62 -1.89
CA PHE A 542 -5.45 24.23 -2.41
C PHE A 542 -4.28 23.94 -3.34
N PHE A 543 -3.52 24.96 -3.76
CA PHE A 543 -2.39 24.77 -4.66
C PHE A 543 -1.08 24.52 -3.90
N VAL A 544 -0.11 23.99 -4.63
CA VAL A 544 1.16 23.51 -4.05
C VAL A 544 1.90 24.63 -3.31
N PRO A 545 2.23 24.45 -2.03
CA PRO A 545 2.89 25.47 -1.21
C PRO A 545 4.24 25.95 -1.73
N PHE A 546 4.89 25.18 -2.63
CA PHE A 546 6.21 25.58 -3.12
C PHE A 546 6.17 26.89 -3.95
N VAL A 547 5.05 27.20 -4.64
CA VAL A 547 4.90 28.44 -5.39
C VAL A 547 4.84 29.68 -4.49
N ASP A 548 4.54 29.49 -3.20
CA ASP A 548 4.53 30.55 -2.20
C ASP A 548 5.88 30.71 -1.48
N ASN A 549 6.86 29.84 -1.79
CA ASN A 549 8.18 29.89 -1.18
C ASN A 549 8.94 31.16 -1.61
N LYS A 550 9.21 32.05 -0.65
CA LYS A 550 9.91 33.33 -0.88
C LYS A 550 11.36 33.17 -1.37
N CYS A 551 11.96 31.97 -1.23
CA CYS A 551 13.29 31.67 -1.77
C CYS A 551 13.29 31.54 -3.30
N LEU A 552 12.14 31.31 -3.96
CA LEU A 552 12.04 31.25 -5.39
C LEU A 552 11.89 32.66 -6.01
N PRO A 553 12.56 32.94 -7.14
CA PRO A 553 12.38 34.20 -7.87
C PRO A 553 10.91 34.45 -8.20
N PHE A 554 10.45 35.71 -8.10
CA PHE A 554 9.06 36.08 -8.36
C PHE A 554 8.53 35.60 -9.73
N LYS A 555 9.36 35.69 -10.77
CA LYS A 555 9.01 35.21 -12.13
C LYS A 555 8.70 33.72 -12.16
N VAL A 556 9.48 32.91 -11.43
CA VAL A 556 9.28 31.45 -11.33
C VAL A 556 7.99 31.14 -10.58
N ARG A 557 7.79 31.78 -9.43
CA ARG A 557 6.56 31.61 -8.63
C ARG A 557 5.32 31.97 -9.45
N ASN A 558 5.33 33.12 -10.14
CA ASN A 558 4.20 33.59 -10.93
C ASN A 558 3.93 32.69 -12.14
N PHE A 559 4.96 32.16 -12.78
CA PHE A 559 4.81 31.19 -13.87
C PHE A 559 4.06 29.94 -13.41
N PHE A 560 4.48 29.32 -12.30
CA PHE A 560 3.85 28.09 -11.79
C PHE A 560 2.51 28.32 -11.07
N ARG A 561 2.10 29.55 -10.83
CA ARG A 561 0.75 29.87 -10.32
C ARG A 561 -0.35 29.80 -11.37
N PHE A 562 0.02 29.86 -12.64
CA PHE A 562 -0.94 29.78 -13.75
C PHE A 562 -2.14 30.75 -13.64
N GLY A 563 -1.94 31.93 -13.01
CA GLY A 563 -2.98 32.94 -12.81
C GLY A 563 -3.84 32.77 -11.54
N VAL A 564 -3.50 31.84 -10.66
CA VAL A 564 -4.12 31.75 -9.32
C VAL A 564 -3.64 32.91 -8.45
N PRO A 565 -4.55 33.58 -7.69
CA PRO A 565 -4.20 34.70 -6.82
C PRO A 565 -3.12 34.39 -5.78
N GLU A 566 -2.38 35.42 -5.30
CA GLU A 566 -1.48 35.21 -4.16
C GLU A 566 -2.27 34.97 -2.87
N LEU A 567 -1.72 34.14 -2.00
CA LEU A 567 -2.19 34.03 -0.61
C LEU A 567 -1.94 35.37 0.10
N LEU A 568 -2.99 36.12 0.27
CA LEU A 568 -3.00 37.35 1.08
C LEU A 568 -3.23 36.92 2.53
N ASP A 569 -2.17 36.94 3.35
CA ASP A 569 -2.12 36.72 4.80
C ASP A 569 -2.85 35.48 5.40
N GLU A 570 -2.08 34.66 6.14
CA GLU A 570 -2.47 33.43 6.84
C GLU A 570 -3.53 33.59 7.96
N LYS A 571 -4.19 34.74 8.10
CA LYS A 571 -5.09 35.07 9.21
C LYS A 571 -6.58 34.91 8.96
N LYS A 572 -7.02 34.26 7.87
CA LYS A 572 -8.45 33.98 7.70
C LYS A 572 -8.82 32.63 8.31
N PRO A 573 -9.91 32.59 9.13
CA PRO A 573 -10.41 31.34 9.71
C PRO A 573 -10.82 30.32 8.64
N PRO A 574 -11.00 29.03 9.01
CA PRO A 574 -11.47 27.99 8.09
C PRO A 574 -12.73 28.46 7.38
N VAL A 575 -12.85 28.15 6.09
CA VAL A 575 -14.04 28.48 5.31
C VAL A 575 -15.23 27.75 5.92
N GLU A 576 -16.15 28.48 6.54
CA GLU A 576 -17.50 27.99 6.80
C GLU A 576 -18.19 27.80 5.44
N PHE A 577 -18.71 26.60 5.21
CA PHE A 577 -19.53 26.28 4.04
C PHE A 577 -20.72 27.26 3.98
N THR A 578 -20.69 28.19 3.07
CA THR A 578 -21.89 28.98 2.74
C THR A 578 -22.76 28.15 1.80
N GLU A 579 -24.06 28.06 2.11
CA GLU A 579 -25.12 27.32 1.40
C GLU A 579 -25.26 27.63 -0.11
N LYS A 580 -24.47 28.55 -0.67
CA LYS A 580 -24.51 28.91 -2.10
C LYS A 580 -24.16 27.79 -3.07
N THR A 581 -23.42 26.76 -2.65
CA THR A 581 -23.06 25.62 -3.52
C THR A 581 -24.20 24.64 -3.70
N SER A 582 -25.17 24.58 -2.79
CA SER A 582 -26.34 23.70 -2.92
C SER A 582 -27.40 24.21 -3.90
N GLU A 583 -27.53 25.54 -4.06
CA GLU A 583 -28.45 26.12 -5.00
C GLU A 583 -28.00 26.02 -6.46
N GLU A 584 -26.68 26.12 -6.73
CA GLU A 584 -26.13 25.92 -8.06
C GLU A 584 -26.23 24.46 -8.53
N LEU A 585 -26.10 23.48 -7.60
CA LEU A 585 -26.24 22.07 -7.92
C LEU A 585 -27.70 21.71 -8.22
N ASN A 586 -28.65 22.27 -7.48
CA ASN A 586 -30.08 22.08 -7.73
C ASN A 586 -30.51 22.77 -9.05
N GLY A 587 -29.88 23.86 -9.43
CA GLY A 587 -30.11 24.56 -10.71
C GLY A 587 -29.57 23.76 -11.92
N PHE A 588 -28.55 22.89 -11.73
CA PHE A 588 -28.00 22.07 -12.80
C PHE A 588 -28.80 20.78 -13.00
N LEU A 589 -29.31 20.17 -11.93
CA LEU A 589 -30.19 18.97 -11.99
C LEU A 589 -31.58 19.34 -12.56
N ALA A 590 -32.02 20.56 -12.45
CA ALA A 590 -33.29 21.06 -13.03
C ALA A 590 -33.21 21.32 -14.55
N LYS A 591 -32.04 21.25 -15.18
CA LYS A 591 -31.84 21.52 -16.62
C LYS A 591 -31.68 20.26 -17.48
N THR A 592 -31.81 19.06 -16.94
CA THR A 592 -31.96 17.86 -17.77
C THR A 592 -33.39 17.76 -18.27
N PRO A 593 -33.62 17.59 -19.59
CA PRO A 593 -34.98 17.52 -20.12
C PRO A 593 -35.68 16.24 -19.64
N GLU A 594 -36.81 16.46 -18.95
CA GLU A 594 -37.74 15.40 -18.57
C GLU A 594 -38.24 14.68 -19.84
N ILE A 595 -38.04 13.39 -19.90
CA ILE A 595 -38.81 12.51 -20.75
C ILE A 595 -40.22 12.44 -20.12
N ARG A 596 -41.15 13.21 -20.70
CA ARG A 596 -42.57 13.20 -20.39
C ARG A 596 -43.15 11.83 -20.70
N ASN A 597 -43.48 11.06 -19.68
CA ASN A 597 -44.49 10.00 -19.82
C ASN A 597 -45.78 10.47 -19.18
N SER A 598 -46.75 10.66 -20.07
CA SER A 598 -48.13 10.92 -19.79
C SER A 598 -48.77 9.77 -19.02
N ALA A 599 -49.32 10.05 -17.86
CA ALA A 599 -50.43 9.30 -17.28
C ALA A 599 -51.28 10.21 -16.42
N GLU A 600 -52.56 10.20 -16.72
CA GLU A 600 -53.65 11.02 -16.25
C GLU A 600 -53.83 11.10 -14.73
N LYS A 601 -54.29 12.27 -14.26
CA LYS A 601 -54.94 12.46 -12.97
C LYS A 601 -56.37 11.92 -13.03
N PRO A 602 -56.95 11.46 -11.92
CA PRO A 602 -58.32 11.85 -11.55
C PRO A 602 -58.37 12.62 -10.24
N ASP A 603 -59.37 13.46 -10.24
CA ASP A 603 -59.76 14.47 -9.23
C ASP A 603 -60.18 13.89 -7.88
N GLY A 604 -59.98 14.73 -6.86
CA GLY A 604 -60.92 14.97 -5.77
C GLY A 604 -60.90 14.05 -4.59
N LEU A 605 -60.46 14.57 -3.44
CA LEU A 605 -61.27 14.56 -2.19
C LEU A 605 -60.53 15.29 -1.06
N ASP A 606 -61.08 16.41 -0.67
CA ASP A 606 -60.92 17.07 0.62
C ASP A 606 -61.35 16.13 1.76
N VAL A 607 -60.57 16.02 2.84
CA VAL A 607 -61.10 15.90 4.22
C VAL A 607 -60.05 16.43 5.19
N THR A 608 -60.46 17.47 5.87
CA THR A 608 -59.94 18.03 7.10
C THR A 608 -60.07 17.08 8.31
N THR A 609 -59.16 17.31 9.32
CA THR A 609 -59.26 17.02 10.76
C THR A 609 -59.23 15.53 11.22
N VAL A 610 -58.20 15.16 11.92
CA VAL A 610 -57.99 15.06 13.41
C VAL A 610 -56.51 14.90 13.69
#